data_116f946369d6ebff1783ae657931bee8
#
_entry.id   116f946369d6ebff1783ae657931bee8
#
_cell.length_a   1.000
_cell.length_b   1.000
_cell.length_c   1.000
_cell.angle_alpha   90.00
_cell.angle_beta   90.00
_cell.angle_gamma   90.00
#
_symmetry.space_group_name_H-M   'P 1'
#
loop_
_entity.id
_entity.type
_entity.pdbx_description
1 polymer ?
#
loop_
_entity_poly.entity_id
_entity_poly.type
_entity_poly.pdbx_seq_one_letter_code
_entity_poly.pdbx_strand_id
1 'polypeptide(L)'
;MTVRKIKRILTAFVFCLILSASTIPVCASAVSASNEETGYVYVLDDSADFLTDSQENSLQKQLYDLTAYCNVAFVTTTEHSKSSTKDFAADYFDDIFGPHANGTIFVIDRCLNEIYLYSDGQAHKIITNSRARSITDNTYTYARDKDYYTCANKTFAQIETLMQGKRIAEPMR
;
A
#
# COMPACT_ATOMS: atom_id res chain seq x y z
N MET A 1 75.53 -37.47 6.95
CA MET A 1 74.73 -36.29 6.62
C MET A 1 73.26 -36.74 6.41
N THR A 2 72.41 -36.41 7.37
CA THR A 2 71.08 -36.99 7.54
C THR A 2 70.04 -35.97 7.09
N VAL A 3 69.32 -36.29 6.05
CA VAL A 3 68.19 -35.44 5.58
C VAL A 3 66.89 -35.96 6.21
N ARG A 4 66.36 -35.18 7.15
CA ARG A 4 65.08 -35.47 7.79
C ARG A 4 63.92 -35.15 6.83
N LYS A 5 63.12 -36.17 6.47
CA LYS A 5 61.85 -36.02 5.78
C LYS A 5 60.79 -35.56 6.75
N ILE A 6 60.32 -34.34 6.58
CA ILE A 6 59.16 -33.78 7.30
C ILE A 6 57.88 -34.28 6.61
N LYS A 7 57.14 -35.18 7.27
CA LYS A 7 55.79 -35.57 6.86
C LYS A 7 54.82 -34.42 7.17
N ARG A 8 54.26 -33.80 6.14
CA ARG A 8 53.15 -32.87 6.31
C ARG A 8 51.85 -33.66 6.51
N ILE A 9 51.31 -33.62 7.66
CA ILE A 9 49.96 -34.11 7.99
C ILE A 9 48.99 -33.01 7.52
N LEU A 10 48.24 -33.31 6.47
CA LEU A 10 47.19 -32.45 5.95
C LEU A 10 45.91 -32.77 6.74
N THR A 11 45.64 -31.98 7.78
CA THR A 11 44.39 -32.10 8.50
C THR A 11 43.31 -31.37 7.72
N ALA A 12 42.45 -32.15 7.07
CA ALA A 12 41.27 -31.62 6.38
C ALA A 12 40.25 -31.18 7.45
N PHE A 13 40.11 -29.87 7.64
CA PHE A 13 39.05 -29.27 8.41
C PHE A 13 37.79 -29.24 7.54
N VAL A 14 36.90 -30.22 7.75
CA VAL A 14 35.56 -30.19 7.16
C VAL A 14 34.76 -29.13 7.93
N PHE A 15 34.69 -27.93 7.38
CA PHE A 15 33.82 -26.86 7.86
C PHE A 15 32.39 -27.17 7.40
N CYS A 16 31.62 -27.81 8.28
CA CYS A 16 30.19 -28.03 8.06
C CYS A 16 29.48 -26.68 8.18
N LEU A 17 29.24 -26.01 7.04
CA LEU A 17 28.47 -24.77 6.95
C LEU A 17 26.99 -25.15 7.17
N ILE A 18 26.52 -25.06 8.40
CA ILE A 18 25.09 -25.12 8.69
C ILE A 18 24.48 -23.82 8.15
N LEU A 19 23.90 -23.90 6.97
CA LEU A 19 23.08 -22.85 6.39
C LEU A 19 21.77 -22.83 7.18
N SER A 20 21.75 -22.11 8.31
CA SER A 20 20.51 -21.76 8.97
C SER A 20 19.80 -20.77 8.02
N ALA A 21 18.79 -21.25 7.32
CA ALA A 21 17.84 -20.40 6.62
C ALA A 21 17.06 -19.62 7.71
N SER A 22 17.63 -18.50 8.13
CA SER A 22 16.86 -17.49 8.85
C SER A 22 15.88 -16.92 7.82
N THR A 23 14.60 -17.33 7.90
CA THR A 23 13.49 -16.61 7.28
C THR A 23 13.46 -15.24 7.93
N ILE A 24 14.09 -14.26 7.30
CA ILE A 24 13.90 -12.86 7.63
C ILE A 24 12.44 -12.59 7.30
N PRO A 25 11.59 -12.14 8.25
CA PRO A 25 10.28 -11.65 7.86
C PRO A 25 10.53 -10.50 6.89
N VAL A 26 10.08 -10.66 5.65
CA VAL A 26 10.00 -9.56 4.71
C VAL A 26 8.93 -8.64 5.27
N CYS A 27 9.33 -7.59 5.99
CA CYS A 27 8.44 -6.48 6.22
C CYS A 27 8.01 -5.98 4.85
N ALA A 28 6.72 -6.02 4.57
CA ALA A 28 6.16 -5.38 3.40
C ALA A 28 6.64 -3.93 3.40
N SER A 29 7.49 -3.59 2.44
CA SER A 29 8.06 -2.24 2.33
C SER A 29 7.11 -1.46 1.44
N ALA A 30 6.67 -0.28 1.87
CA ALA A 30 5.86 0.59 1.05
C ALA A 30 6.56 0.85 -0.29
N VAL A 31 5.84 0.67 -1.39
CA VAL A 31 6.33 0.94 -2.74
C VAL A 31 5.80 2.28 -3.20
N SER A 32 6.65 3.11 -3.79
CA SER A 32 6.26 4.43 -4.30
C SER A 32 6.96 4.75 -5.62
N ALA A 33 6.29 5.51 -6.49
CA ALA A 33 6.90 6.13 -7.66
C ALA A 33 6.25 7.47 -7.97
N SER A 34 7.01 8.36 -8.62
CA SER A 34 6.54 9.65 -9.09
C SER A 34 6.20 9.61 -10.58
N ASN A 35 5.19 10.38 -10.95
CA ASN A 35 4.89 10.68 -12.34
C ASN A 35 5.75 11.86 -12.79
N GLU A 36 6.59 11.67 -13.81
CA GLU A 36 7.53 12.69 -14.28
C GLU A 36 6.84 13.90 -14.89
N GLU A 37 5.61 13.74 -15.43
CA GLU A 37 4.87 14.83 -16.09
C GLU A 37 4.18 15.75 -15.08
N THR A 38 3.62 15.17 -13.99
CA THR A 38 2.82 15.91 -13.02
C THR A 38 3.55 16.19 -11.72
N GLY A 39 4.60 15.43 -11.43
CA GLY A 39 5.28 15.43 -10.13
C GLY A 39 4.50 14.76 -9.00
N TYR A 40 3.28 14.28 -9.25
CA TYR A 40 2.53 13.54 -8.25
C TYR A 40 3.09 12.14 -8.02
N VAL A 41 2.86 11.63 -6.82
CA VAL A 41 3.42 10.36 -6.34
C VAL A 41 2.29 9.40 -6.00
N TYR A 42 2.50 8.10 -6.27
CA TYR A 42 1.71 7.08 -5.61
C TYR A 42 2.51 6.39 -4.50
N VAL A 43 1.78 5.91 -3.49
CA VAL A 43 2.28 5.04 -2.43
C VAL A 43 1.35 3.84 -2.29
N LEU A 44 1.93 2.62 -2.30
CA LEU A 44 1.25 1.39 -1.95
C LEU A 44 1.94 0.82 -0.70
N ASP A 45 1.22 0.76 0.41
CA ASP A 45 1.68 0.20 1.67
C ASP A 45 0.72 -0.92 2.11
N ASP A 46 1.07 -2.16 1.77
CA ASP A 46 0.34 -3.35 2.21
C ASP A 46 0.99 -3.98 3.44
N SER A 47 1.28 -3.17 4.47
CA SER A 47 1.90 -3.67 5.72
C SER A 47 1.11 -4.77 6.42
N ALA A 48 -0.17 -4.92 6.10
CA ALA A 48 -1.01 -6.00 6.62
C ALA A 48 -0.90 -7.31 5.81
N ASP A 49 -0.15 -7.31 4.71
CA ASP A 49 0.06 -8.47 3.81
C ASP A 49 -1.29 -9.09 3.35
N PHE A 50 -2.18 -8.22 2.86
CA PHE A 50 -3.52 -8.63 2.39
C PHE A 50 -3.56 -8.94 0.90
N LEU A 51 -2.56 -8.49 0.14
CA LEU A 51 -2.47 -8.65 -1.30
C LEU A 51 -1.37 -9.65 -1.65
N THR A 52 -1.54 -10.32 -2.77
CA THR A 52 -0.44 -11.07 -3.41
C THR A 52 0.42 -10.13 -4.25
N ASP A 53 1.68 -10.50 -4.52
CA ASP A 53 2.60 -9.73 -5.38
C ASP A 53 1.97 -9.36 -6.73
N SER A 54 1.17 -10.27 -7.32
CA SER A 54 0.46 -10.02 -8.58
C SER A 54 -0.64 -8.96 -8.45
N GLN A 55 -1.33 -8.94 -7.31
CA GLN A 55 -2.37 -7.95 -7.00
C GLN A 55 -1.75 -6.59 -6.72
N GLU A 56 -0.67 -6.54 -5.97
CA GLU A 56 0.10 -5.32 -5.74
C GLU A 56 0.61 -4.71 -7.05
N ASN A 57 1.25 -5.52 -7.91
CA ASN A 57 1.72 -5.07 -9.22
C ASN A 57 0.60 -4.52 -10.11
N SER A 58 -0.60 -5.10 -10.02
CA SER A 58 -1.76 -4.63 -10.76
C SER A 58 -2.30 -3.32 -10.19
N LEU A 59 -2.33 -3.21 -8.86
CA LEU A 59 -2.80 -2.01 -8.17
C LEU A 59 -1.83 -0.84 -8.35
N GLN A 60 -0.51 -1.10 -8.32
CA GLN A 60 0.52 -0.09 -8.60
C GLN A 60 0.31 0.62 -9.95
N LYS A 61 -0.04 -0.13 -11.00
CA LYS A 61 -0.35 0.46 -12.31
C LYS A 61 -1.55 1.39 -12.24
N GLN A 62 -2.61 0.96 -11.56
CA GLN A 62 -3.81 1.77 -11.39
C GLN A 62 -3.54 3.04 -10.57
N LEU A 63 -2.75 2.92 -9.50
CA LEU A 63 -2.32 4.06 -8.69
C LEU A 63 -1.44 5.02 -9.51
N TYR A 64 -0.53 4.49 -10.32
CA TYR A 64 0.30 5.31 -11.20
C TYR A 64 -0.54 6.11 -12.21
N ASP A 65 -1.57 5.50 -12.82
CA ASP A 65 -2.47 6.19 -13.74
C ASP A 65 -3.20 7.35 -13.06
N LEU A 66 -3.55 7.22 -11.78
CA LEU A 66 -4.18 8.27 -10.98
C LEU A 66 -3.24 9.44 -10.66
N THR A 67 -1.93 9.24 -10.73
CA THR A 67 -0.96 10.35 -10.56
C THR A 67 -1.03 11.38 -11.69
N ALA A 68 -1.77 11.13 -12.74
CA ALA A 68 -2.12 12.17 -13.72
C ALA A 68 -2.96 13.31 -13.12
N TYR A 69 -3.61 13.08 -11.98
CA TYR A 69 -4.56 14.02 -11.36
C TYR A 69 -4.11 14.53 -9.98
N CYS A 70 -3.54 13.67 -9.15
CA CYS A 70 -3.15 13.99 -7.77
C CYS A 70 -2.22 12.93 -7.17
N ASN A 71 -1.66 13.21 -5.99
CA ASN A 71 -1.02 12.18 -5.18
C ASN A 71 -2.04 11.13 -4.75
N VAL A 72 -1.66 9.86 -4.69
CA VAL A 72 -2.56 8.78 -4.34
C VAL A 72 -1.88 7.74 -3.45
N ALA A 73 -2.56 7.30 -2.40
CA ALA A 73 -2.05 6.23 -1.55
C ALA A 73 -3.09 5.13 -1.32
N PHE A 74 -2.60 3.91 -1.21
CA PHE A 74 -3.31 2.76 -0.70
C PHE A 74 -2.56 2.22 0.52
N VAL A 75 -3.28 2.02 1.62
CA VAL A 75 -2.68 1.55 2.87
C VAL A 75 -3.55 0.47 3.48
N THR A 76 -2.92 -0.61 3.92
CA THR A 76 -3.56 -1.63 4.76
C THR A 76 -2.90 -1.65 6.13
N THR A 77 -3.69 -1.85 7.18
CA THR A 77 -3.17 -1.93 8.55
C THR A 77 -3.98 -2.89 9.42
N THR A 78 -3.29 -3.55 10.33
CA THR A 78 -3.89 -4.36 11.40
C THR A 78 -3.68 -3.75 12.78
N GLU A 79 -2.84 -2.71 12.88
CA GLU A 79 -2.47 -2.12 14.16
C GLU A 79 -2.12 -0.64 14.02
N HIS A 80 -2.70 0.21 14.85
CA HIS A 80 -2.31 1.61 15.05
C HIS A 80 -2.86 2.13 16.38
N SER A 81 -2.33 3.27 16.85
CA SER A 81 -2.72 3.89 18.13
C SER A 81 -3.83 4.95 18.02
N LYS A 82 -4.35 5.20 16.81
CA LYS A 82 -5.40 6.21 16.59
C LYS A 82 -6.77 5.69 17.01
N SER A 83 -7.63 6.58 17.46
CA SER A 83 -9.00 6.27 17.90
C SER A 83 -10.00 6.13 16.75
N SER A 84 -9.62 6.55 15.54
CA SER A 84 -10.44 6.43 14.33
C SER A 84 -9.58 6.19 13.09
N THR A 85 -10.13 5.45 12.13
CA THR A 85 -9.51 5.25 10.80
C THR A 85 -9.36 6.56 10.05
N LYS A 86 -10.27 7.52 10.28
CA LYS A 86 -10.18 8.87 9.72
C LYS A 86 -8.91 9.59 10.17
N ASP A 87 -8.63 9.60 11.49
CA ASP A 87 -7.46 10.29 12.02
C ASP A 87 -6.16 9.58 11.60
N PHE A 88 -6.19 8.25 11.53
CA PHE A 88 -5.09 7.48 10.97
C PHE A 88 -4.82 7.86 9.51
N ALA A 89 -5.86 7.89 8.67
CA ALA A 89 -5.72 8.21 7.25
C ALA A 89 -5.22 9.65 7.03
N ALA A 90 -5.70 10.61 7.81
CA ALA A 90 -5.29 12.01 7.71
C ALA A 90 -3.82 12.20 8.11
N ASP A 91 -3.41 11.65 9.26
CA ASP A 91 -2.02 11.75 9.73
C ASP A 91 -1.06 11.02 8.76
N TYR A 92 -1.42 9.81 8.31
CA TYR A 92 -0.61 9.07 7.32
C TYR A 92 -0.46 9.85 6.00
N PHE A 93 -1.55 10.48 5.53
CA PHE A 93 -1.52 11.32 4.34
C PHE A 93 -0.58 12.53 4.50
N ASP A 94 -0.66 13.23 5.64
CA ASP A 94 0.20 14.37 5.92
C ASP A 94 1.67 13.97 6.07
N ASP A 95 1.96 12.79 6.63
CA ASP A 95 3.30 12.27 6.79
C ASP A 95 3.97 11.94 5.43
N ILE A 96 3.22 11.41 4.46
CA ILE A 96 3.77 11.00 3.17
C ILE A 96 3.76 12.08 2.09
N PHE A 97 2.76 12.96 2.09
CA PHE A 97 2.59 13.98 1.04
C PHE A 97 2.76 15.40 1.55
N GLY A 98 2.73 15.59 2.87
CA GLY A 98 2.71 16.89 3.52
C GLY A 98 1.31 17.45 3.70
N PRO A 99 1.14 18.38 4.67
CA PRO A 99 -0.15 18.98 4.99
C PRO A 99 -0.68 19.79 3.79
N HIS A 100 -1.99 19.65 3.53
CA HIS A 100 -2.70 20.31 2.43
C HIS A 100 -2.23 19.90 1.02
N ALA A 101 -1.51 18.80 0.88
CA ALA A 101 -1.14 18.26 -0.42
C ALA A 101 -2.38 17.95 -1.27
N ASN A 102 -2.24 18.05 -2.58
CA ASN A 102 -3.31 17.63 -3.49
C ASN A 102 -3.29 16.11 -3.64
N GLY A 103 -4.24 15.41 -3.02
CA GLY A 103 -4.22 13.94 -3.09
C GLY A 103 -5.37 13.25 -2.40
N THR A 104 -5.29 11.92 -2.44
CA THR A 104 -6.25 11.02 -1.80
C THR A 104 -5.56 9.78 -1.25
N ILE A 105 -6.07 9.24 -0.14
CA ILE A 105 -5.62 7.99 0.46
C ILE A 105 -6.81 7.10 0.74
N PHE A 106 -6.72 5.83 0.35
CA PHE A 106 -7.66 4.79 0.71
C PHE A 106 -7.03 3.83 1.70
N VAL A 107 -7.69 3.63 2.84
CA VAL A 107 -7.22 2.78 3.94
C VAL A 107 -8.17 1.61 4.13
N ILE A 108 -7.61 0.41 4.21
CA ILE A 108 -8.30 -0.78 4.74
C ILE A 108 -7.74 -1.05 6.13
N ASP A 109 -8.51 -0.71 7.13
CA ASP A 109 -8.15 -0.79 8.53
C ASP A 109 -8.79 -1.99 9.20
N ARG A 110 -8.00 -3.01 9.51
CA ARG A 110 -8.46 -4.20 10.23
C ARG A 110 -8.32 -4.07 11.75
N CYS A 111 -7.64 -3.04 12.24
CA CYS A 111 -7.62 -2.71 13.66
C CYS A 111 -9.02 -2.29 14.14
N LEU A 112 -9.68 -1.42 13.39
CA LEU A 112 -11.03 -0.92 13.68
C LEU A 112 -12.14 -1.57 12.83
N ASN A 113 -11.78 -2.45 11.88
CA ASN A 113 -12.68 -3.08 10.90
C ASN A 113 -13.43 -2.07 10.03
N GLU A 114 -12.72 -1.07 9.55
CA GLU A 114 -13.24 0.02 8.72
C GLU A 114 -12.48 0.12 7.40
N ILE A 115 -13.11 0.78 6.43
CA ILE A 115 -12.43 1.32 5.26
C ILE A 115 -12.69 2.81 5.20
N TYR A 116 -11.68 3.58 4.82
CA TYR A 116 -11.78 5.03 4.79
C TYR A 116 -11.11 5.61 3.55
N LEU A 117 -11.77 6.59 2.94
CA LEU A 117 -11.24 7.37 1.82
C LEU A 117 -11.12 8.82 2.28
N TYR A 118 -9.86 9.30 2.40
CA TYR A 118 -9.54 10.68 2.72
C TYR A 118 -9.00 11.40 1.47
N SER A 119 -9.24 12.69 1.37
CA SER A 119 -8.70 13.53 0.29
C SER A 119 -8.49 14.95 0.79
N ASP A 120 -7.48 15.62 0.25
CA ASP A 120 -7.19 17.02 0.52
C ASP A 120 -6.83 17.78 -0.77
N GLY A 121 -6.65 19.08 -0.68
CA GLY A 121 -6.32 19.95 -1.79
C GLY A 121 -7.39 20.02 -2.88
N GLN A 122 -6.98 20.02 -4.13
CA GLN A 122 -7.91 20.03 -5.27
C GLN A 122 -8.68 18.72 -5.44
N ALA A 123 -8.06 17.59 -5.04
CA ALA A 123 -8.72 16.29 -5.07
C ALA A 123 -9.97 16.28 -4.20
N HIS A 124 -9.96 16.96 -3.04
CA HIS A 124 -11.13 17.05 -2.15
C HIS A 124 -12.32 17.80 -2.78
N LYS A 125 -12.08 18.71 -3.71
CA LYS A 125 -13.18 19.39 -4.45
C LYS A 125 -13.92 18.43 -5.38
N ILE A 126 -13.25 17.37 -5.81
CA ILE A 126 -13.81 16.33 -6.67
C ILE A 126 -14.30 15.17 -5.82
N ILE A 127 -13.46 14.65 -4.93
CA ILE A 127 -13.79 13.56 -3.99
C ILE A 127 -14.26 14.18 -2.68
N THR A 128 -15.44 14.79 -2.70
CA THR A 128 -16.05 15.36 -1.48
C THR A 128 -16.36 14.27 -0.46
N ASN A 129 -16.55 14.63 0.81
CA ASN A 129 -16.91 13.67 1.87
C ASN A 129 -18.14 12.81 1.49
N SER A 130 -19.11 13.37 0.79
CA SER A 130 -20.29 12.62 0.31
C SER A 130 -19.90 11.58 -0.74
N ARG A 131 -19.08 11.96 -1.72
CA ARG A 131 -18.61 11.04 -2.76
C ARG A 131 -17.66 9.97 -2.20
N ALA A 132 -16.77 10.34 -1.28
CA ALA A 132 -15.92 9.39 -0.57
C ALA A 132 -16.76 8.33 0.15
N ARG A 133 -17.84 8.75 0.84
CA ARG A 133 -18.78 7.82 1.49
C ARG A 133 -19.49 6.94 0.46
N SER A 134 -19.99 7.49 -0.65
CA SER A 134 -20.61 6.67 -1.71
C SER A 134 -19.64 5.62 -2.25
N ILE A 135 -18.37 5.97 -2.46
CA ILE A 135 -17.34 5.03 -2.91
C ILE A 135 -17.12 3.91 -1.88
N THR A 136 -16.94 4.26 -0.60
CA THR A 136 -16.73 3.26 0.46
C THR A 136 -17.96 2.38 0.66
N ASP A 137 -19.17 2.93 0.60
CA ASP A 137 -20.42 2.15 0.66
C ASP A 137 -20.52 1.15 -0.51
N ASN A 138 -20.10 1.53 -1.72
CA ASN A 138 -20.08 0.67 -2.90
C ASN A 138 -19.05 -0.47 -2.79
N THR A 139 -18.03 -0.34 -1.96
CA THR A 139 -16.89 -1.28 -1.91
C THR A 139 -16.75 -2.00 -0.58
N TYR A 140 -17.45 -1.56 0.47
CA TYR A 140 -17.35 -2.12 1.82
C TYR A 140 -17.60 -3.63 1.88
N THR A 141 -18.54 -4.17 1.09
CA THR A 141 -18.86 -5.60 1.10
C THR A 141 -17.66 -6.46 0.71
N TYR A 142 -16.81 -6.00 -0.20
CA TYR A 142 -15.58 -6.71 -0.58
C TYR A 142 -14.58 -6.75 0.57
N ALA A 143 -14.39 -5.64 1.28
CA ALA A 143 -13.50 -5.61 2.45
C ALA A 143 -14.03 -6.51 3.58
N ARG A 144 -15.35 -6.50 3.84
CA ARG A 144 -16.00 -7.38 4.81
C ARG A 144 -15.79 -8.85 4.46
N ASP A 145 -15.87 -9.20 3.18
CA ASP A 145 -15.73 -10.56 2.68
C ASP A 145 -14.24 -10.94 2.46
N LYS A 146 -13.30 -10.05 2.87
CA LYS A 146 -11.84 -10.18 2.78
C LYS A 146 -11.29 -10.22 1.34
N ASP A 147 -12.06 -9.77 0.37
CA ASP A 147 -11.61 -9.52 -0.99
C ASP A 147 -11.02 -8.10 -1.09
N TYR A 148 -9.87 -7.91 -0.44
CA TYR A 148 -9.24 -6.62 -0.28
C TYR A 148 -8.76 -6.02 -1.60
N TYR A 149 -8.28 -6.89 -2.51
CA TYR A 149 -7.88 -6.44 -3.84
C TYR A 149 -9.07 -5.87 -4.63
N THR A 150 -10.18 -6.59 -4.71
CA THR A 150 -11.37 -6.09 -5.42
C THR A 150 -11.91 -4.82 -4.77
N CYS A 151 -11.86 -4.72 -3.42
CA CYS A 151 -12.20 -3.51 -2.69
C CYS A 151 -11.37 -2.32 -3.15
N ALA A 152 -10.04 -2.45 -3.13
CA ALA A 152 -9.12 -1.40 -3.54
C ALA A 152 -9.27 -1.05 -5.03
N ASN A 153 -9.26 -2.05 -5.90
CA ASN A 153 -9.37 -1.85 -7.35
C ASN A 153 -10.65 -1.10 -7.74
N LYS A 154 -11.80 -1.49 -7.17
CA LYS A 154 -13.08 -0.80 -7.43
C LYS A 154 -13.14 0.59 -6.80
N THR A 155 -12.49 0.81 -5.67
CA THR A 155 -12.37 2.14 -5.06
C THR A 155 -11.61 3.08 -6.00
N PHE A 156 -10.42 2.68 -6.46
CA PHE A 156 -9.61 3.52 -7.34
C PHE A 156 -10.22 3.70 -8.74
N ALA A 157 -10.94 2.71 -9.27
CA ALA A 157 -11.70 2.87 -10.52
C ALA A 157 -12.82 3.94 -10.41
N GLN A 158 -13.48 4.03 -9.24
CA GLN A 158 -14.48 5.08 -8.99
C GLN A 158 -13.82 6.44 -8.79
N ILE A 159 -12.67 6.52 -8.13
CA ILE A 159 -11.87 7.74 -8.00
C ILE A 159 -11.48 8.25 -9.38
N GLU A 160 -10.94 7.39 -10.23
CA GLU A 160 -10.58 7.74 -11.62
C GLU A 160 -11.80 8.26 -12.41
N THR A 161 -12.93 7.58 -12.28
CA THR A 161 -14.20 8.01 -12.91
C THR A 161 -14.57 9.45 -12.52
N LEU A 162 -14.43 9.79 -11.22
CA LEU A 162 -14.69 11.15 -10.72
C LEU A 162 -13.65 12.15 -11.23
N MET A 163 -12.36 11.78 -11.25
CA MET A 163 -11.29 12.64 -11.75
C MET A 163 -11.46 12.97 -13.24
N GLN A 164 -12.03 12.05 -14.01
CA GLN A 164 -12.42 12.27 -15.41
C GLN A 164 -13.69 13.11 -15.56
N GLY A 165 -14.28 13.63 -14.48
CA GLY A 165 -15.52 14.43 -14.51
C GLY A 165 -16.80 13.61 -14.74
N LYS A 166 -16.72 12.30 -14.65
CA LYS A 166 -17.87 11.39 -14.81
C LYS A 166 -18.58 11.14 -13.47
N ARG A 167 -19.76 10.53 -13.50
CA ARG A 167 -20.52 10.15 -12.30
C ARG A 167 -20.24 8.70 -11.93
N ILE A 168 -20.19 8.41 -10.64
CA ILE A 168 -20.19 7.05 -10.08
C ILE A 168 -21.62 6.60 -9.78
N ALA A 169 -21.80 5.28 -9.66
CA ALA A 169 -23.06 4.72 -9.19
C ALA A 169 -23.33 5.14 -7.75
N GLU A 170 -24.58 5.47 -7.44
CA GLU A 170 -25.00 5.68 -6.05
C GLU A 170 -25.16 4.31 -5.37
N PRO A 171 -24.81 4.20 -4.05
CA PRO A 171 -24.98 2.96 -3.31
C PRO A 171 -26.47 2.56 -3.32
N MET A 172 -26.72 1.27 -3.50
CA MET A 172 -28.06 0.72 -3.27
C MET A 172 -28.35 0.76 -1.77
N ARG A 173 -29.33 1.56 -1.38
CA ARG A 173 -29.81 1.69 0.00
C ARG A 173 -30.91 0.70 0.27
#